data_ce24a854a29121cba3de2d934c821483
#
_entry.id   ce24a854a29121cba3de2d934c821483
#
_cell.length_a   1.000
_cell.length_b   1.000
_cell.length_c   1.000
_cell.angle_alpha   90.00
_cell.angle_beta   90.00
_cell.angle_gamma   90.00
#
_symmetry.space_group_name_H-M   'P 1'
#
loop_
_entity.id
_entity.type
_entity.pdbx_description
1 polymer ?
#
loop_
_entity_poly.entity_id
_entity_poly.type
_entity_poly.pdbx_seq_one_letter_code
_entity_poly.pdbx_strand_id
1 'polypeptide(L)'
;MQYTSFYRLKMKQTKFINCNAIETDFTEADATEVLFDNTNLALAIFEQTNLQKADFRTALNYRINPSSNNIKQAKFSWPQLTGLLVELGIEVE
;
A
#
# COMPACT_ATOMS: atom_id res chain seq x y z
N MET A 1 13.64 2.85 -6.08
CA MET A 1 12.79 4.01 -6.38
C MET A 1 12.63 4.84 -5.11
N GLN A 2 13.23 6.00 -5.07
CA GLN A 2 13.02 6.93 -3.98
C GLN A 2 12.33 8.16 -4.52
N TYR A 3 11.30 8.60 -3.82
CA TYR A 3 10.49 9.76 -4.18
C TYR A 3 10.04 9.73 -5.63
N THR A 4 9.30 8.71 -5.96
CA THR A 4 8.66 8.58 -7.27
C THR A 4 7.19 8.90 -7.09
N SER A 5 6.59 9.60 -8.04
CA SER A 5 5.18 9.93 -7.96
C SER A 5 4.37 9.16 -8.99
N PHE A 6 3.37 8.45 -8.49
CA PHE A 6 2.33 7.81 -9.31
C PHE A 6 0.98 8.50 -9.08
N TYR A 7 1.01 9.77 -8.74
CA TYR A 7 -0.19 10.54 -8.44
C TYR A 7 -1.20 10.45 -9.59
N ARG A 8 -2.40 9.98 -9.27
CA ARG A 8 -3.52 9.82 -10.20
C ARG A 8 -3.26 8.86 -11.38
N LEU A 9 -2.19 8.10 -11.35
CA LEU A 9 -1.93 7.16 -12.42
C LEU A 9 -2.84 5.94 -12.33
N LYS A 10 -3.19 5.40 -13.48
CA LYS A 10 -3.89 4.14 -13.59
C LYS A 10 -2.84 3.03 -13.69
N MET A 11 -2.74 2.23 -12.63
CA MET A 11 -1.72 1.20 -12.53
C MET A 11 -2.34 -0.16 -12.17
N LYS A 12 -3.57 -0.37 -12.61
CA LYS A 12 -4.31 -1.60 -12.33
C LYS A 12 -3.51 -2.83 -12.74
N GLN A 13 -3.43 -3.82 -11.85
CA GLN A 13 -2.74 -5.08 -12.04
C GLN A 13 -1.22 -4.96 -12.22
N THR A 14 -0.64 -3.82 -11.89
CA THR A 14 0.82 -3.66 -11.93
C THR A 14 1.46 -4.50 -10.84
N LYS A 15 2.62 -5.09 -11.14
CA LYS A 15 3.37 -5.91 -10.19
C LYS A 15 4.66 -5.20 -9.79
N PHE A 16 4.85 -5.04 -8.49
CA PHE A 16 6.11 -4.57 -7.91
C PHE A 16 6.72 -5.76 -7.20
N ILE A 17 7.79 -6.32 -7.75
CA ILE A 17 8.42 -7.50 -7.22
C ILE A 17 9.84 -7.15 -6.80
N ASN A 18 10.17 -7.41 -5.52
CA ASN A 18 11.49 -7.12 -4.96
C ASN A 18 11.93 -5.67 -5.20
N CYS A 19 10.97 -4.74 -5.12
CA CYS A 19 11.23 -3.34 -5.42
C CYS A 19 11.48 -2.53 -4.16
N ASN A 20 12.20 -1.43 -4.32
CA ASN A 20 12.33 -0.42 -3.28
C ASN A 20 11.47 0.78 -3.67
N ALA A 21 10.32 0.91 -3.03
CA ALA A 21 9.37 1.98 -3.31
C ALA A 21 9.27 2.97 -2.14
N ILE A 22 10.38 3.21 -1.47
CA ILE A 22 10.46 4.15 -0.36
C ILE A 22 10.08 5.55 -0.86
N GLU A 23 9.21 6.23 -0.09
CA GLU A 23 8.76 7.59 -0.38
C GLU A 23 8.00 7.74 -1.71
N THR A 24 7.46 6.67 -2.23
CA THR A 24 6.65 6.72 -3.45
C THR A 24 5.27 7.28 -3.11
N ASP A 25 4.77 8.19 -3.95
CA ASP A 25 3.45 8.81 -3.77
C ASP A 25 2.43 8.12 -4.67
N PHE A 26 1.47 7.43 -4.04
CA PHE A 26 0.37 6.75 -4.72
C PHE A 26 -0.95 7.49 -4.57
N THR A 27 -0.91 8.76 -4.17
CA THR A 27 -2.14 9.53 -3.92
C THR A 27 -3.07 9.51 -5.13
N GLU A 28 -4.34 9.17 -4.88
CA GLU A 28 -5.40 9.11 -5.89
C GLU A 28 -5.11 8.18 -7.07
N ALA A 29 -4.13 7.29 -6.95
CA ALA A 29 -3.84 6.33 -8.00
C ALA A 29 -4.89 5.21 -8.02
N ASP A 30 -5.11 4.62 -9.19
CA ASP A 30 -5.90 3.41 -9.31
C ASP A 30 -4.95 2.22 -9.25
N ALA A 31 -4.81 1.65 -8.07
CA ALA A 31 -3.92 0.52 -7.80
C ALA A 31 -4.71 -0.78 -7.59
N THR A 32 -5.85 -0.91 -8.24
CA THR A 32 -6.68 -2.11 -8.15
C THR A 32 -5.88 -3.34 -8.59
N GLU A 33 -5.90 -4.37 -7.75
CA GLU A 33 -5.23 -5.64 -8.02
C GLU A 33 -3.71 -5.51 -8.19
N VAL A 34 -3.10 -4.45 -7.69
CA VAL A 34 -1.64 -4.29 -7.69
C VAL A 34 -1.01 -5.31 -6.74
N LEU A 35 0.10 -5.89 -7.14
CA LEU A 35 0.87 -6.80 -6.30
C LEU A 35 2.12 -6.09 -5.79
N PHE A 36 2.29 -6.06 -4.46
CA PHE A 36 3.52 -5.57 -3.83
C PHE A 36 4.23 -6.76 -3.19
N ASP A 37 4.99 -7.50 -3.98
CA ASP A 37 5.70 -8.69 -3.52
C ASP A 37 7.10 -8.31 -3.04
N ASN A 38 7.35 -8.53 -1.76
CA ASN A 38 8.64 -8.25 -1.14
C ASN A 38 9.13 -6.83 -1.48
N THR A 39 8.21 -5.89 -1.49
CA THR A 39 8.47 -4.49 -1.87
C THR A 39 8.45 -3.63 -0.62
N ASN A 40 9.48 -2.81 -0.45
CA ASN A 40 9.58 -1.90 0.69
C ASN A 40 8.81 -0.62 0.38
N LEU A 41 7.78 -0.36 1.19
CA LEU A 41 6.88 0.78 1.04
C LEU A 41 7.06 1.80 2.17
N ALA A 42 8.23 1.84 2.80
CA ALA A 42 8.48 2.79 3.87
C ALA A 42 8.24 4.22 3.38
N LEU A 43 7.49 4.99 4.16
CA LEU A 43 7.16 6.39 3.86
C LEU A 43 6.37 6.57 2.54
N ALA A 44 5.89 5.50 1.93
CA ALA A 44 5.02 5.62 0.76
C ALA A 44 3.69 6.23 1.19
N ILE A 45 3.12 7.05 0.32
CA ILE A 45 1.88 7.79 0.60
C ILE A 45 0.72 7.11 -0.12
N PHE A 46 -0.27 6.67 0.65
CA PHE A 46 -1.53 6.12 0.14
C PHE A 46 -2.66 7.01 0.66
N GLU A 47 -3.17 7.88 -0.16
CA GLU A 47 -4.23 8.80 0.21
C GLU A 47 -5.27 8.81 -0.91
N GLN A 48 -6.52 8.47 -0.57
CA GLN A 48 -7.59 8.33 -1.54
C GLN A 48 -7.21 7.42 -2.72
N THR A 49 -6.38 6.42 -2.42
CA THR A 49 -5.90 5.46 -3.40
C THR A 49 -6.88 4.30 -3.50
N ASN A 50 -7.14 3.85 -4.71
CA ASN A 50 -7.98 2.67 -4.92
C ASN A 50 -7.08 1.43 -4.85
N LEU A 51 -7.19 0.70 -3.74
CA LEU A 51 -6.41 -0.50 -3.47
C LEU A 51 -7.29 -1.75 -3.43
N GLN A 52 -8.42 -1.73 -4.13
CA GLN A 52 -9.29 -2.90 -4.15
C GLN A 52 -8.55 -4.11 -4.68
N LYS A 53 -8.63 -5.21 -3.94
CA LYS A 53 -8.00 -6.49 -4.30
C LYS A 53 -6.47 -6.41 -4.44
N ALA A 54 -5.84 -5.34 -3.95
CA ALA A 54 -4.39 -5.26 -3.94
C ALA A 54 -3.81 -6.31 -3.00
N ASP A 55 -2.62 -6.80 -3.31
CA ASP A 55 -1.96 -7.84 -2.53
C ASP A 55 -0.76 -7.26 -1.78
N PHE A 56 -0.90 -7.14 -0.46
CA PHE A 56 0.14 -6.63 0.43
C PHE A 56 0.73 -7.74 1.31
N ARG A 57 0.48 -9.01 1.00
CA ARG A 57 0.85 -10.10 1.91
C ARG A 57 2.35 -10.17 2.19
N THR A 58 3.17 -9.76 1.25
CA THR A 58 4.62 -9.74 1.42
C THR A 58 5.20 -8.34 1.31
N ALA A 59 4.38 -7.32 1.33
CA ALA A 59 4.84 -5.93 1.34
C ALA A 59 5.44 -5.57 2.71
N LEU A 60 6.42 -4.68 2.70
CA LEU A 60 7.15 -4.29 3.89
C LEU A 60 6.92 -2.83 4.23
N ASN A 61 6.76 -2.54 5.52
CA ASN A 61 6.77 -1.19 6.08
C ASN A 61 5.67 -0.25 5.56
N TYR A 62 4.60 -0.80 4.99
CA TYR A 62 3.50 0.03 4.52
C TYR A 62 2.73 0.65 5.69
N ARG A 63 2.13 1.82 5.45
CA ARG A 63 1.19 2.44 6.37
C ARG A 63 0.01 2.95 5.54
N ILE A 64 -1.16 2.39 5.77
CA ILE A 64 -2.35 2.69 4.98
C ILE A 64 -3.48 3.02 5.93
N ASN A 65 -4.10 4.18 5.73
CA ASN A 65 -5.28 4.55 6.49
C ASN A 65 -6.51 3.98 5.81
N PRO A 66 -7.19 2.99 6.42
CA PRO A 66 -8.38 2.38 5.80
C PRO A 66 -9.52 3.37 5.59
N SER A 67 -9.55 4.45 6.38
CA SER A 67 -10.62 5.45 6.27
C SER A 67 -10.49 6.33 5.04
N SER A 68 -9.27 6.51 4.54
CA SER A 68 -9.02 7.40 3.41
C SER A 68 -8.62 6.68 2.14
N ASN A 69 -8.70 5.35 2.13
CA ASN A 69 -8.36 4.53 0.99
C ASN A 69 -9.41 3.44 0.80
N ASN A 70 -9.58 3.00 -0.43
CA ASN A 70 -10.46 1.86 -0.70
C ASN A 70 -9.64 0.58 -0.68
N ILE A 71 -9.76 -0.18 0.40
CA ILE A 71 -9.01 -1.44 0.56
C ILE A 71 -9.91 -2.67 0.50
N LYS A 72 -11.05 -2.56 -0.14
CA LYS A 72 -12.00 -3.66 -0.25
C LYS A 72 -11.36 -4.89 -0.88
N GLN A 73 -11.43 -6.01 -0.18
CA GLN A 73 -10.87 -7.29 -0.61
C GLN A 73 -9.35 -7.28 -0.81
N ALA A 74 -8.64 -6.27 -0.28
CA ALA A 74 -7.18 -6.28 -0.28
C ALA A 74 -6.67 -7.39 0.64
N LYS A 75 -5.50 -7.94 0.32
CA LYS A 75 -4.91 -9.05 1.08
C LYS A 75 -3.74 -8.57 1.91
N PHE A 76 -3.71 -8.96 3.18
CA PHE A 76 -2.66 -8.60 4.12
C PHE A 76 -2.20 -9.82 4.89
N SER A 77 -0.95 -9.84 5.31
CA SER A 77 -0.43 -10.85 6.21
C SER A 77 -0.49 -10.38 7.65
N TRP A 78 -0.70 -11.31 8.59
CA TRP A 78 -0.88 -10.96 9.99
C TRP A 78 0.24 -10.10 10.57
N PRO A 79 1.53 -10.45 10.43
CA PRO A 79 2.58 -9.62 11.03
C PRO A 79 2.65 -8.21 10.43
N GLN A 80 2.29 -8.06 9.17
CA GLN A 80 2.36 -6.77 8.46
C GLN A 80 1.12 -5.91 8.67
N LEU A 81 0.08 -6.48 9.26
CA LEU A 81 -1.19 -5.80 9.44
C LEU A 81 -1.08 -4.58 10.36
N THR A 82 -0.02 -4.50 11.15
CA THR A 82 0.21 -3.38 12.05
C THR A 82 0.22 -2.03 11.33
N GLY A 83 0.59 -2.00 10.04
CA GLY A 83 0.56 -0.77 9.25
C GLY A 83 -0.83 -0.17 9.10
N LEU A 84 -1.87 -1.01 9.13
CA LEU A 84 -3.26 -0.55 9.13
C LEU A 84 -3.71 -0.14 10.53
N LEU A 85 -3.33 -0.94 11.52
CA LEU A 85 -3.81 -0.74 12.90
C LEU A 85 -3.23 0.52 13.51
N VAL A 86 -2.00 0.88 13.17
CA VAL A 86 -1.38 2.11 13.65
C VAL A 86 -2.18 3.32 13.21
N GLU A 87 -2.64 3.33 11.96
CA GLU A 87 -3.43 4.46 11.43
C GLU A 87 -4.80 4.57 12.10
N LEU A 88 -5.32 3.46 12.63
CA LEU A 88 -6.58 3.47 13.37
C LEU A 88 -6.40 3.79 14.85
N GLY A 89 -5.17 3.99 15.32
CA GLY A 89 -4.90 4.25 16.72
C GLY A 89 -5.11 3.04 17.63
N ILE A 90 -5.00 1.84 17.10
CA ILE A 90 -5.20 0.60 17.84
C ILE A 90 -3.85 0.05 18.26
N GLU A 91 -3.75 -0.35 19.53
CA GLU A 91 -2.55 -1.00 20.03
C GLU A 91 -2.62 -2.50 19.73
N VAL A 92 -1.49 -3.03 19.26
CA VAL A 92 -1.35 -4.47 18.99
C VAL A 92 -0.34 -5.05 19.98
N GLU A 93 -0.78 -6.03 20.73
CA GLU A 93 0.07 -6.69 21.73
C GLU A 93 0.31 -8.16 21.37
#